data_c56bd6c89b94ce5e69312b7ba370cd00
#
_entry.id   c56bd6c89b94ce5e69312b7ba370cd00
#
_cell.length_a   1.000
_cell.length_b   1.000
_cell.length_c   1.000
_cell.angle_alpha   90.00
_cell.angle_beta   90.00
_cell.angle_gamma   90.00
#
_symmetry.space_group_name_H-M   'P 1'
#
loop_
_entity.id
_entity.type
_entity.pdbx_description
1 polymer ?
#
loop_
_entity_poly.entity_id
_entity_poly.type
_entity_poly.pdbx_seq_one_letter_code
_entity_poly.pdbx_strand_id
1 'polypeptide(L)'
;MVNLGRVFKALSDETRLTIMGLVFRHGHLCVCEVEQILGISQSKASRHLRYLRDSGVLKDERDGLIINYRFPREQDEELSSILEMLRGLLANRSIPDVAPQLVQMRAARLETGPGPTRKASEDMEPALA
;
A
#
# COMPACT_ATOMS: atom_id res chain seq x y z
N MET A 1 -8.22 -7.64 -16.98
CA MET A 1 -8.72 -8.74 -16.13
C MET A 1 -7.59 -9.24 -15.24
N VAL A 2 -7.85 -9.40 -13.96
CA VAL A 2 -6.82 -9.86 -13.04
C VAL A 2 -6.65 -11.37 -13.17
N ASN A 3 -5.46 -11.84 -12.82
CA ASN A 3 -5.19 -13.26 -12.73
C ASN A 3 -5.52 -13.71 -11.31
N LEU A 4 -6.59 -14.48 -11.16
CA LEU A 4 -7.10 -14.85 -9.83
C LEU A 4 -6.07 -15.59 -9.00
N GLY A 5 -5.31 -16.49 -9.61
CA GLY A 5 -4.28 -17.22 -8.86
C GLY A 5 -3.23 -16.29 -8.29
N ARG A 6 -2.80 -15.32 -9.04
CA ARG A 6 -1.82 -14.34 -8.56
C ARG A 6 -2.40 -13.46 -7.46
N VAL A 7 -3.67 -13.10 -7.60
CA VAL A 7 -4.34 -12.29 -6.59
C VAL A 7 -4.41 -13.05 -5.27
N PHE A 8 -4.90 -14.29 -5.30
CA PHE A 8 -5.02 -15.06 -4.07
C PHE A 8 -3.65 -15.35 -3.45
N LYS A 9 -2.63 -15.56 -4.29
CA LYS A 9 -1.28 -15.76 -3.78
C LYS A 9 -0.78 -14.49 -3.09
N ALA A 10 -1.06 -13.34 -3.66
CA ALA A 10 -0.66 -12.07 -3.05
C ALA A 10 -1.37 -11.85 -1.72
N LEU A 11 -2.60 -12.31 -1.59
CA LEU A 11 -3.39 -12.13 -0.37
C LEU A 11 -3.14 -13.22 0.67
N SER A 12 -2.29 -14.20 0.39
CA SER A 12 -2.05 -15.30 1.32
C SER A 12 -0.93 -15.01 2.32
N ASP A 13 -0.66 -13.74 2.58
CA ASP A 13 0.39 -13.32 3.51
C ASP A 13 -0.20 -12.35 4.53
N GLU A 14 0.08 -12.57 5.82
CA GLU A 14 -0.51 -11.75 6.87
C GLU A 14 -0.09 -10.29 6.80
N THR A 15 1.18 -10.04 6.47
CA THR A 15 1.65 -8.66 6.35
C THR A 15 0.92 -7.94 5.22
N ARG A 16 0.76 -8.62 4.09
CA ARG A 16 0.04 -8.02 2.97
C ARG A 16 -1.43 -7.82 3.27
N LEU A 17 -2.06 -8.73 4.03
CA LEU A 17 -3.44 -8.52 4.46
C LEU A 17 -3.56 -7.30 5.37
N THR A 18 -2.60 -7.11 6.26
CA THR A 18 -2.58 -5.91 7.11
C THR A 18 -2.47 -4.65 6.25
N ILE A 19 -1.58 -4.67 5.25
CA ILE A 19 -1.45 -3.55 4.33
C ILE A 19 -2.78 -3.27 3.63
N MET A 20 -3.46 -4.32 3.16
CA MET A 20 -4.76 -4.14 2.50
C MET A 20 -5.78 -3.49 3.44
N GLY A 21 -5.81 -3.93 4.69
CA GLY A 21 -6.70 -3.33 5.68
C GLY A 21 -6.41 -1.86 5.91
N LEU A 22 -5.12 -1.49 5.93
CA LEU A 22 -4.74 -0.10 6.08
C LEU A 22 -5.15 0.73 4.87
N VAL A 23 -5.02 0.17 3.66
CA VAL A 23 -5.44 0.88 2.45
C VAL A 23 -6.96 1.08 2.46
N PHE A 24 -7.73 0.09 2.91
CA PHE A 24 -9.18 0.26 3.04
C PHE A 24 -9.52 1.42 3.97
N ARG A 25 -8.77 1.58 5.04
CA ARG A 25 -9.07 2.62 6.03
C ARG A 25 -8.57 3.99 5.63
N HIS A 26 -7.42 4.05 4.96
CA HIS A 26 -6.74 5.33 4.76
C HIS A 26 -6.62 5.74 3.31
N GLY A 27 -7.07 4.92 2.39
CA GLY A 27 -7.15 5.26 0.97
C GLY A 27 -5.90 4.92 0.18
N HIS A 28 -4.74 5.17 0.74
CA HIS A 28 -3.47 4.87 0.08
C HIS A 28 -2.36 4.81 1.10
N LEU A 29 -1.23 4.21 0.72
CA LEU A 29 -0.03 4.15 1.55
C LEU A 29 1.19 4.25 0.66
N CYS A 30 2.25 4.92 1.16
CA CYS A 30 3.55 4.88 0.51
C CYS A 30 4.48 3.94 1.28
N VAL A 31 5.64 3.65 0.69
CA VAL A 31 6.60 2.72 1.29
C VAL A 31 7.01 3.15 2.70
N CYS A 32 7.33 4.43 2.88
CA CYS A 32 7.81 4.89 4.18
C CYS A 32 6.74 4.81 5.26
N GLU A 33 5.48 4.96 4.88
CA GLU A 33 4.39 4.79 5.83
C GLU A 33 4.28 3.34 6.28
N VAL A 34 4.34 2.41 5.34
CA VAL A 34 4.28 0.98 5.66
C VAL A 34 5.47 0.59 6.53
N GLU A 35 6.65 1.10 6.18
CA GLU A 35 7.88 0.84 6.93
C GLU A 35 7.72 1.23 8.39
N GLN A 36 7.24 2.43 8.64
CA GLN A 36 7.11 2.94 9.99
C GLN A 36 5.95 2.31 10.77
N ILE A 37 4.82 2.14 10.10
CA ILE A 37 3.64 1.60 10.77
C ILE A 37 3.86 0.14 11.16
N LEU A 38 4.44 -0.65 10.27
CA LEU A 38 4.60 -2.07 10.52
C LEU A 38 5.94 -2.43 11.16
N GLY A 39 6.86 -1.46 11.25
CA GLY A 39 8.16 -1.73 11.85
C GLY A 39 9.00 -2.69 11.03
N ILE A 40 8.89 -2.66 9.73
CA ILE A 40 9.67 -3.52 8.84
C ILE A 40 10.64 -2.67 8.03
N SER A 41 11.60 -3.33 7.39
CA SER A 41 12.59 -2.61 6.61
C SER A 41 11.97 -2.01 5.35
N GLN A 42 12.63 -0.99 4.79
CA GLN A 42 12.19 -0.41 3.54
C GLN A 42 12.13 -1.44 2.42
N SER A 43 13.12 -2.33 2.37
CA SER A 43 13.16 -3.38 1.35
C SER A 43 11.93 -4.29 1.43
N LYS A 44 11.56 -4.68 2.65
CA LYS A 44 10.40 -5.55 2.84
C LYS A 44 9.12 -4.80 2.50
N ALA A 45 8.99 -3.56 2.98
CA ALA A 45 7.80 -2.76 2.70
C ALA A 45 7.61 -2.58 1.20
N SER A 46 8.70 -2.20 0.51
CA SER A 46 8.66 -2.02 -0.93
C SER A 46 8.28 -3.31 -1.66
N ARG A 47 8.84 -4.44 -1.21
CA ARG A 47 8.59 -5.72 -1.83
C ARG A 47 7.14 -6.16 -1.70
N HIS A 48 6.55 -5.97 -0.52
CA HIS A 48 5.14 -6.30 -0.30
C HIS A 48 4.22 -5.43 -1.15
N LEU A 49 4.49 -4.13 -1.18
CA LEU A 49 3.66 -3.22 -1.97
C LEU A 49 3.75 -3.52 -3.46
N ARG A 50 4.96 -3.82 -3.95
CA ARG A 50 5.12 -4.17 -5.35
C ARG A 50 4.47 -5.50 -5.69
N TYR A 51 4.50 -6.45 -4.75
CA TYR A 51 3.84 -7.73 -4.96
C TYR A 51 2.33 -7.52 -5.16
N LEU A 52 1.74 -6.67 -4.30
CA LEU A 52 0.31 -6.35 -4.41
C LEU A 52 0.01 -5.61 -5.71
N ARG A 53 0.89 -4.68 -6.09
CA ARG A 53 0.73 -3.97 -7.35
C ARG A 53 0.80 -4.92 -8.54
N ASP A 54 1.77 -5.82 -8.55
CA ASP A 54 1.99 -6.71 -9.69
C ASP A 54 0.86 -7.73 -9.81
N SER A 55 0.18 -8.04 -8.71
CA SER A 55 -0.99 -8.93 -8.76
C SER A 55 -2.25 -8.24 -9.25
N GLY A 56 -2.24 -6.92 -9.30
CA GLY A 56 -3.38 -6.15 -9.75
C GLY A 56 -4.32 -5.66 -8.66
N VAL A 57 -4.07 -6.02 -7.38
CA VAL A 57 -4.98 -5.56 -6.31
C VAL A 57 -4.69 -4.14 -5.87
N LEU A 58 -3.47 -3.66 -6.08
CA LEU A 58 -3.13 -2.26 -5.84
C LEU A 58 -2.56 -1.66 -7.11
N LYS A 59 -2.64 -0.34 -7.17
CA LYS A 59 -2.03 0.43 -8.24
C LYS A 59 -1.14 1.47 -7.63
N ASP A 60 0.03 1.70 -8.23
CA ASP A 60 0.91 2.75 -7.78
C ASP A 60 0.60 4.04 -8.54
N GLU A 61 0.77 5.15 -7.85
CA GLU A 61 0.49 6.46 -8.42
C GLU A 61 1.51 7.45 -7.87
N ARG A 62 2.21 8.11 -8.77
CA ARG A 62 3.23 9.07 -8.38
C ARG A 62 2.56 10.37 -7.93
N ASP A 63 3.03 10.89 -6.81
CA ASP A 63 2.60 12.17 -6.28
C ASP A 63 3.88 12.91 -5.89
N GLY A 64 4.43 13.68 -6.83
CA GLY A 64 5.72 14.31 -6.63
C GLY A 64 6.83 13.27 -6.55
N LEU A 65 7.58 13.26 -5.45
CA LEU A 65 8.64 12.29 -5.22
C LEU A 65 8.16 11.04 -4.49
N ILE A 66 6.88 10.99 -4.18
CA ILE A 66 6.30 9.90 -3.41
C ILE A 66 5.43 9.05 -4.33
N ILE A 67 5.50 7.74 -4.13
CA ILE A 67 4.63 6.82 -4.85
C ILE A 67 3.63 6.24 -3.85
N ASN A 68 2.36 6.51 -4.09
CA ASN A 68 1.27 5.99 -3.28
C ASN A 68 0.73 4.72 -3.91
N TYR A 69 0.36 3.77 -3.06
CA TYR A 69 -0.27 2.53 -3.49
C TYR A 69 -1.71 2.57 -3.01
N ARG A 70 -2.63 2.34 -3.92
CA ARG A 70 -4.07 2.42 -3.63
C ARG A 70 -4.83 1.44 -4.50
N PHE A 71 -6.12 1.31 -4.24
CA PHE A 71 -6.92 0.44 -5.08
C PHE A 71 -7.07 1.05 -6.47
N PRO A 72 -7.08 0.21 -7.53
CA PRO A 72 -7.34 0.72 -8.88
C PRO A 72 -8.70 1.40 -8.94
N ARG A 73 -8.77 2.53 -9.65
CA ARG A 73 -10.04 3.21 -9.85
C ARG A 73 -10.97 2.43 -10.76
N GLU A 74 -10.39 1.78 -11.76
CA GLU A 74 -11.14 0.94 -12.68
C GLU A 74 -10.93 -0.51 -12.29
N GLN A 75 -12.00 -1.21 -12.00
CA GLN A 75 -11.94 -2.57 -11.52
C GLN A 75 -12.91 -3.41 -12.34
N ASP A 76 -12.42 -4.58 -12.81
CA ASP A 76 -13.35 -5.52 -13.42
C ASP A 76 -14.17 -6.18 -12.32
N GLU A 77 -15.14 -6.98 -12.75
CA GLU A 77 -16.11 -7.57 -11.83
C GLU A 77 -15.44 -8.51 -10.82
N GLU A 78 -14.45 -9.26 -11.27
CA GLU A 78 -13.75 -10.19 -10.39
C GLU A 78 -12.98 -9.45 -9.29
N LEU A 79 -12.25 -8.42 -9.67
CA LEU A 79 -11.50 -7.65 -8.69
C LEU A 79 -12.43 -6.96 -7.71
N SER A 80 -13.51 -6.36 -8.21
CA SER A 80 -14.49 -5.71 -7.35
C SER A 80 -15.07 -6.68 -6.34
N SER A 81 -15.38 -7.89 -6.77
CA SER A 81 -15.94 -8.91 -5.88
C SER A 81 -14.95 -9.31 -4.80
N ILE A 82 -13.68 -9.48 -5.17
CA ILE A 82 -12.64 -9.83 -4.21
C ILE A 82 -12.45 -8.72 -3.19
N LEU A 83 -12.37 -7.48 -3.66
CA LEU A 83 -12.16 -6.35 -2.75
C LEU A 83 -13.34 -6.15 -1.82
N GLU A 84 -14.55 -6.36 -2.32
CA GLU A 84 -15.74 -6.27 -1.48
C GLU A 84 -15.72 -7.32 -0.37
N MET A 85 -15.37 -8.56 -0.72
CA MET A 85 -15.24 -9.63 0.25
C MET A 85 -14.18 -9.30 1.29
N LEU A 86 -13.01 -8.83 0.83
CA LEU A 86 -11.93 -8.49 1.73
C LEU A 86 -12.30 -7.35 2.67
N ARG A 87 -12.99 -6.34 2.17
CA ARG A 87 -13.42 -5.23 3.01
C ARG A 87 -14.20 -5.75 4.21
N GLY A 88 -15.13 -6.65 3.98
CA GLY A 88 -15.93 -7.23 5.05
C GLY A 88 -15.10 -8.07 6.01
N LEU A 89 -14.21 -8.90 5.46
CA LEU A 89 -13.37 -9.76 6.29
C LEU A 89 -12.41 -8.96 7.14
N LEU A 90 -11.76 -7.96 6.55
CA LEU A 90 -10.74 -7.19 7.25
C LEU A 90 -11.35 -6.18 8.21
N ALA A 91 -12.61 -5.79 8.00
CA ALA A 91 -13.30 -4.90 8.94
C ALA A 91 -13.47 -5.53 10.31
N ASN A 92 -13.52 -6.86 10.36
CA ASN A 92 -13.68 -7.59 11.62
C ASN A 92 -12.34 -7.96 12.26
N ARG A 93 -11.23 -7.63 11.62
CA ARG A 93 -9.91 -7.91 12.16
C ARG A 93 -9.41 -6.74 12.98
N SER A 94 -8.60 -7.06 13.98
CA SER A 94 -7.95 -6.02 14.78
C SER A 94 -6.78 -5.48 13.98
N ILE A 95 -6.97 -4.34 13.35
CA ILE A 95 -5.91 -3.63 12.65
C ILE A 95 -5.61 -2.38 13.46
N PRO A 96 -4.32 -2.12 13.74
CA PRO A 96 -3.98 -0.96 14.58
C PRO A 96 -4.53 0.35 14.02
N ASP A 97 -5.03 1.19 14.90
CA ASP A 97 -5.46 2.53 14.50
C ASP A 97 -4.23 3.42 14.40
N VAL A 98 -3.81 3.69 13.18
CA VAL A 98 -2.63 4.49 12.92
C VAL A 98 -2.98 5.85 12.32
N ALA A 99 -4.25 6.24 12.39
CA ALA A 99 -4.69 7.51 11.82
C ALA A 99 -3.90 8.69 12.38
N PRO A 100 -3.69 8.81 13.71
CA PRO A 100 -2.91 9.94 14.23
C PRO A 100 -1.47 9.93 13.70
N GLN A 101 -0.86 8.76 13.62
CA GLN A 101 0.51 8.63 13.12
C GLN A 101 0.60 9.07 11.67
N LEU A 102 -0.36 8.63 10.84
CA LEU A 102 -0.38 9.01 9.43
C LEU A 102 -0.59 10.50 9.24
N VAL A 103 -1.50 11.09 10.02
CA VAL A 103 -1.74 12.53 9.94
C VAL A 103 -0.45 13.29 10.25
N GLN A 104 0.26 12.88 11.28
CA GLN A 104 1.50 13.52 11.67
C GLN A 104 2.58 13.37 10.62
N MET A 105 2.73 12.17 10.07
CA MET A 105 3.73 11.90 9.03
C MET A 105 3.45 12.73 7.78
N ARG A 106 2.19 12.80 7.38
CA ARG A 106 1.82 13.53 6.17
C ARG A 106 1.92 15.03 6.37
N ALA A 107 1.62 15.53 7.55
CA ALA A 107 1.80 16.94 7.87
C ALA A 107 3.28 17.33 7.83
N ALA A 108 4.14 16.50 8.40
CA ALA A 108 5.58 16.76 8.38
C ALA A 108 6.11 16.81 6.94
N ARG A 109 5.60 15.94 6.08
CA ARG A 109 5.97 15.92 4.67
C ARG A 109 5.58 17.19 3.94
N LEU A 110 4.40 17.71 4.26
CA LEU A 110 3.93 18.94 3.67
C LEU A 110 4.77 20.13 4.10
N GLU A 111 5.20 20.16 5.36
CA GLU A 111 6.01 21.26 5.88
C GLU A 111 7.39 21.30 5.26
N THR A 112 8.00 20.13 5.08
CA THR A 112 9.35 20.03 4.54
C THR A 112 9.36 19.87 3.04
N GLY A 113 8.21 19.68 2.44
CA GLY A 113 8.09 19.39 1.03
C GLY A 113 8.50 17.95 0.71
N PRO A 114 8.54 17.60 -0.57
CA PRO A 114 8.88 16.25 -0.97
C PRO A 114 10.32 15.87 -0.72
N GLY A 115 11.14 16.74 -0.31
CA GLY A 115 12.42 16.47 0.28
C GLY A 115 13.36 15.55 -0.45
N PRO A 116 14.60 15.50 -0.03
CA PRO A 116 15.62 14.69 -0.67
C PRO A 116 15.52 13.22 -0.40
N THR A 117 14.58 12.90 0.29
CA THR A 117 14.47 11.53 0.61
C THR A 117 14.44 10.60 -0.58
N ARG A 118 14.70 10.95 -0.71
CA ARG A 118 14.63 9.98 -1.22
C ARG A 118 15.00 9.11 -1.88
N LYS A 119 15.59 9.25 -1.97
CA LYS A 119 16.01 8.39 -2.57
C LYS A 119 15.64 7.32 -2.83
N ALA A 120 15.37 7.95 -2.93
CA ALA A 120 14.97 6.91 -3.16
C ALA A 120 14.62 6.29 -3.70
N SER A 121 14.73 6.78 -4.02
CA SER A 121 14.34 6.00 -4.48
C SER A 121 14.34 5.35 -4.92
N GLU A 122 14.71 5.79 -5.01
CA GLU A 122 14.67 5.06 -5.35
C GLU A 122 14.41 4.31 -5.39
N ASP A 123 14.70 4.89 -5.47
CA ASP A 123 14.32 4.11 -5.55
C ASP A 123 13.77 3.73 -5.80
N MET A 124 14.04 4.11 -6.17
CA MET A 124 13.54 3.66 -6.41
C MET A 124 13.35 3.19 -6.90
N GLU A 125 13.71 3.33 -7.17
CA GLU A 125 13.49 2.65 -7.58
C GLU A 125 13.20 2.09 -7.92
N PRO A 126 13.34 2.38 -8.00
CA PRO A 126 12.91 1.66 -8.26
C PRO A 126 12.40 1.12 -8.55
N ALA A 127 12.67 1.39 -8.71
CA ALA A 127 12.13 0.83 -8.87
C ALA A 127 11.72 0.46 -9.03
N LEU A 128 12.08 0.81 -9.20
CA LEU A 128 11.52 0.35 -9.13
C LEU A 128 11.11 -0.10 -9.20
N ALA A 129 11.50 0.20 -9.23
CA ALA A 129 11.01 -0.44 -9.27
C ALA A 129 10.74 -0.72 -9.42
#